data_fa74f26c55972ca2dff90ab3cb19d5db
#
_entry.id   fa74f26c55972ca2dff90ab3cb19d5db
#
_cell.length_a   1.000
_cell.length_b   1.000
_cell.length_c   1.000
_cell.angle_alpha   90.00
_cell.angle_beta   90.00
_cell.angle_gamma   90.00
#
_symmetry.space_group_name_H-M   'P 1'
#
loop_
_entity.id
_entity.type
_entity.pdbx_description
1 polymer ?
#
loop_
_entity_poly.entity_id
_entity_poly.type
_entity_poly.pdbx_seq_one_letter_code
_entity_poly.pdbx_strand_id
1 'polypeptide(L)'
;MGDLMKKHEMTEEDIKLQFITPAIEDAGWDKQKQIRMEYNFTDGRVIVRGNVTARGKRKRTDYLLYYKPNIPLAIVEAKDNNHSVGAGMQQAIEYAEVLDIPFVYSSNGDGFLEHDMKTGKERELTLEQFPSPQDLWQRHIGDEHFTPEQEQLITEPYYFQPGDKTPRYYQRIAINRTVDAVARGQDRILLVMATGTGKTYTAFQIIHRLWKSGRKKKILFLADRNILVDQTMQQDFKPFAKVMTKIEGKKLDSSYELYLSLYQQLAGDENEEPFRAFQPDFFDLIVIDECHRGSAKEDSRWRRILEYFHSATQIGMTATPKETKEVSNIS
;
A
#
# COMPACT_ATOMS: atom_id res chain seq x y z
N MET A 1 -1.07 43.45 -30.58
CA MET A 1 -0.19 42.44 -29.97
C MET A 1 -0.27 42.68 -28.48
N GLY A 2 -0.98 41.85 -27.75
CA GLY A 2 -1.05 41.98 -26.30
C GLY A 2 0.34 41.74 -25.71
N ASP A 3 0.72 42.60 -24.76
CA ASP A 3 1.96 42.47 -24.01
C ASP A 3 1.95 41.09 -23.34
N LEU A 4 2.90 40.22 -23.68
CA LEU A 4 3.07 38.92 -23.02
C LEU A 4 3.42 39.20 -21.55
N MET A 5 2.58 38.77 -20.64
CA MET A 5 2.77 38.89 -19.21
C MET A 5 4.18 38.40 -18.83
N LYS A 6 4.94 39.20 -18.12
CA LYS A 6 6.28 38.82 -17.71
C LYS A 6 6.19 37.69 -16.67
N LYS A 7 7.08 36.72 -16.73
CA LYS A 7 7.04 35.50 -15.90
C LYS A 7 6.94 35.79 -14.39
N HIS A 8 7.61 36.83 -13.90
CA HIS A 8 7.55 37.25 -12.49
C HIS A 8 6.22 37.92 -12.09
N GLU A 9 5.37 38.28 -13.06
CA GLU A 9 4.02 38.81 -12.83
C GLU A 9 2.95 37.70 -12.85
N MET A 10 3.34 36.48 -13.22
CA MET A 10 2.46 35.33 -13.29
C MET A 10 2.16 34.77 -11.91
N THR A 11 0.93 34.31 -11.73
CA THR A 11 0.53 33.57 -10.53
C THR A 11 1.13 32.17 -10.53
N GLU A 12 1.15 31.50 -9.38
CA GLU A 12 1.58 30.09 -9.24
C GLU A 12 0.79 29.18 -10.20
N GLU A 13 -0.52 29.43 -10.39
CA GLU A 13 -1.34 28.68 -11.33
C GLU A 13 -0.93 28.92 -12.80
N ASP A 14 -0.54 30.14 -13.17
CA ASP A 14 0.00 30.43 -14.51
C ASP A 14 1.33 29.70 -14.73
N ILE A 15 2.21 29.69 -13.72
CA ILE A 15 3.49 28.96 -13.76
C ILE A 15 3.25 27.46 -13.91
N LYS A 16 2.31 26.88 -13.16
CA LYS A 16 1.92 25.47 -13.30
C LYS A 16 1.45 25.16 -14.72
N LEU A 17 0.55 25.99 -15.25
CA LEU A 17 -0.09 25.76 -16.56
C LEU A 17 0.89 25.92 -17.72
N GLN A 18 1.74 26.98 -17.69
CA GLN A 18 2.55 27.36 -18.83
C GLN A 18 3.94 26.73 -18.88
N PHE A 19 4.48 26.30 -17.73
CA PHE A 19 5.85 25.79 -17.63
C PHE A 19 5.93 24.40 -17.01
N ILE A 20 5.37 24.19 -15.80
CA ILE A 20 5.57 22.95 -15.05
C ILE A 20 4.79 21.80 -15.69
N THR A 21 3.49 21.98 -15.96
CA THR A 21 2.66 20.92 -16.57
C THR A 21 3.19 20.51 -17.94
N PRO A 22 3.53 21.45 -18.87
CA PRO A 22 4.12 21.08 -20.15
C PRO A 22 5.43 20.31 -20.00
N ALA A 23 6.34 20.73 -19.10
CA ALA A 23 7.60 20.03 -18.89
C ALA A 23 7.40 18.58 -18.41
N ILE A 24 6.41 18.33 -17.53
CA ILE A 24 6.05 17.00 -17.07
C ILE A 24 5.46 16.17 -18.22
N GLU A 25 4.55 16.75 -19.02
CA GLU A 25 3.94 16.08 -20.18
C GLU A 25 4.98 15.77 -21.27
N ASP A 26 5.90 16.70 -21.59
CA ASP A 26 6.98 16.54 -22.56
C ASP A 26 7.98 15.44 -22.13
N ALA A 27 8.17 15.24 -20.83
CA ALA A 27 8.94 14.12 -20.27
C ALA A 27 8.24 12.74 -20.41
N GLY A 28 7.03 12.71 -20.96
CA GLY A 28 6.29 11.47 -21.28
C GLY A 28 5.27 11.05 -20.23
N TRP A 29 4.91 11.92 -19.27
CA TRP A 29 3.85 11.62 -18.28
C TRP A 29 2.46 11.83 -18.90
N ASP A 30 1.62 10.78 -18.84
CA ASP A 30 0.23 10.84 -19.32
C ASP A 30 -0.63 11.66 -18.33
N LYS A 31 -1.13 12.82 -18.81
CA LYS A 31 -1.94 13.75 -18.02
C LYS A 31 -3.18 13.10 -17.40
N GLN A 32 -3.83 12.19 -18.11
CA GLN A 32 -5.08 11.57 -17.66
C GLN A 32 -4.86 10.41 -16.69
N LYS A 33 -3.77 9.66 -16.88
CA LYS A 33 -3.52 8.41 -16.17
C LYS A 33 -2.51 8.55 -15.04
N GLN A 34 -1.47 9.38 -15.24
CA GLN A 34 -0.30 9.43 -14.37
C GLN A 34 -0.19 10.71 -13.54
N ILE A 35 -0.86 11.79 -13.92
CA ILE A 35 -0.79 13.08 -13.21
C ILE A 35 -2.06 13.27 -12.38
N ARG A 36 -1.91 13.57 -11.10
CA ARG A 36 -2.99 14.04 -10.22
C ARG A 36 -2.59 15.39 -9.65
N MET A 37 -3.35 16.42 -10.05
CA MET A 37 -3.18 17.77 -9.54
C MET A 37 -4.01 17.96 -8.28
N GLU A 38 -3.55 18.84 -7.40
CA GLU A 38 -4.29 19.27 -6.21
C GLU A 38 -4.71 18.07 -5.31
N TYR A 39 -3.78 17.11 -5.14
CA TYR A 39 -4.08 15.89 -4.41
C TYR A 39 -4.18 16.14 -2.91
N ASN A 40 -5.38 15.87 -2.37
CA ASN A 40 -5.68 16.11 -0.97
C ASN A 40 -5.43 14.85 -0.11
N PHE A 41 -4.78 15.04 1.01
CA PHE A 41 -4.60 14.00 2.04
C PHE A 41 -4.66 14.60 3.45
N THR A 42 -4.78 13.77 4.46
CA THR A 42 -4.80 14.21 5.87
C THR A 42 -3.62 13.59 6.58
N ASP A 43 -2.93 14.36 7.40
CA ASP A 43 -1.92 13.85 8.31
C ASP A 43 -2.61 12.85 9.26
N GLY A 44 -2.38 11.55 9.11
CA GLY A 44 -3.15 10.44 9.68
C GLY A 44 -3.21 10.36 11.21
N ARG A 45 -2.78 11.38 11.93
CA ARG A 45 -2.89 11.47 13.38
C ARG A 45 -4.32 11.80 13.78
N VAL A 46 -5.02 10.82 14.32
CA VAL A 46 -6.22 11.07 15.12
C VAL A 46 -5.74 11.60 16.47
N ILE A 47 -5.91 12.89 16.69
CA ILE A 47 -5.62 13.50 18.01
C ILE A 47 -6.85 13.28 18.87
N VAL A 48 -6.76 12.39 19.84
CA VAL A 48 -7.80 12.19 20.87
C VAL A 48 -7.46 13.08 22.07
N ARG A 49 -8.25 14.13 22.29
CA ARG A 49 -8.24 14.92 23.55
C ARG A 49 -9.57 14.73 24.27
N GLY A 50 -9.59 13.86 25.27
CA GLY A 50 -10.82 13.47 25.96
C GLY A 50 -11.83 12.81 25.01
N ASN A 51 -13.07 13.30 24.94
CA ASN A 51 -14.12 12.79 24.05
C ASN A 51 -14.11 13.42 22.64
N VAL A 52 -13.13 14.28 22.33
CA VAL A 52 -13.05 14.96 21.03
C VAL A 52 -11.99 14.29 20.17
N THR A 53 -12.42 13.70 19.05
CA THR A 53 -11.55 13.20 17.98
C THR A 53 -11.37 14.30 16.93
N ALA A 54 -10.16 14.84 16.81
CA ALA A 54 -9.80 15.74 15.72
C ALA A 54 -8.98 14.97 14.68
N ARG A 55 -9.35 15.10 13.41
CA ARG A 55 -8.49 14.66 12.29
C ARG A 55 -7.36 15.66 12.10
N GLY A 56 -6.17 15.19 11.72
CA GLY A 56 -5.06 16.04 11.33
C GLY A 56 -5.44 17.05 10.25
N LYS A 57 -4.65 18.10 10.11
CA LYS A 57 -4.88 19.15 9.10
C LYS A 57 -4.94 18.52 7.70
N ARG A 58 -5.88 18.99 6.88
CA ARG A 58 -5.93 18.65 5.45
C ARG A 58 -4.72 19.30 4.79
N LYS A 59 -3.93 18.50 4.10
CA LYS A 59 -2.78 18.90 3.29
C LYS A 59 -3.12 18.67 1.82
N ARG A 60 -2.45 19.38 0.93
CA ARG A 60 -2.64 19.29 -0.51
C ARG A 60 -1.28 19.47 -1.18
N THR A 61 -0.94 18.57 -2.10
CA THR A 61 0.22 18.72 -2.97
C THR A 61 -0.23 19.16 -4.36
N ASP A 62 0.59 19.98 -5.03
CA ASP A 62 0.26 20.49 -6.38
C ASP A 62 0.20 19.36 -7.39
N TYR A 63 1.19 18.48 -7.42
CA TYR A 63 1.20 17.31 -8.29
C TYR A 63 1.60 16.05 -7.53
N LEU A 64 0.90 14.96 -7.82
CA LEU A 64 1.29 13.60 -7.46
C LEU A 64 1.36 12.77 -8.75
N LEU A 65 2.56 12.24 -9.04
CA LEU A 65 2.85 11.51 -10.26
C LEU A 65 2.90 10.01 -10.01
N TYR A 66 2.24 9.25 -10.88
CA TYR A 66 2.10 7.81 -10.76
C TYR A 66 2.79 7.07 -11.91
N TYR A 67 3.65 6.11 -11.63
CA TYR A 67 4.16 5.19 -12.66
C TYR A 67 3.02 4.31 -13.21
N LYS A 68 2.28 3.68 -12.34
CA LYS A 68 1.03 2.93 -12.58
C LYS A 68 -0.03 3.42 -11.60
N PRO A 69 -1.33 3.12 -11.80
CA PRO A 69 -2.41 3.64 -10.96
C PRO A 69 -2.25 3.43 -9.44
N ASN A 70 -1.46 2.42 -9.06
CA ASN A 70 -1.18 2.06 -7.67
C ASN A 70 0.23 2.40 -7.18
N ILE A 71 1.10 2.96 -8.07
CA ILE A 71 2.51 3.25 -7.76
C ILE A 71 2.76 4.75 -7.90
N PRO A 72 2.59 5.53 -6.83
CA PRO A 72 3.02 6.93 -6.82
C PRO A 72 4.55 6.98 -6.75
N LEU A 73 5.17 7.83 -7.60
CA LEU A 73 6.62 7.96 -7.67
C LEU A 73 7.15 9.33 -7.29
N ALA A 74 6.41 10.40 -7.59
CA ALA A 74 6.94 11.73 -7.38
C ALA A 74 5.88 12.73 -6.89
N ILE A 75 6.32 13.70 -6.10
CA ILE A 75 5.60 14.93 -5.76
C ILE A 75 6.30 16.08 -6.45
N VAL A 76 5.52 17.03 -6.99
CA VAL A 76 6.03 18.32 -7.43
C VAL A 76 5.26 19.43 -6.72
N GLU A 77 5.97 20.32 -6.03
CA GLU A 77 5.44 21.55 -5.44
C GLU A 77 5.83 22.74 -6.29
N ALA A 78 4.84 23.52 -6.64
CA ALA A 78 5.01 24.73 -7.45
C ALA A 78 5.14 25.98 -6.58
N LYS A 79 5.83 26.97 -7.08
CA LYS A 79 5.87 28.35 -6.56
C LYS A 79 5.81 29.33 -7.72
N ASP A 80 5.33 30.54 -7.45
CA ASP A 80 5.46 31.64 -8.43
C ASP A 80 6.94 31.98 -8.68
N ASN A 81 7.19 32.69 -9.79
CA ASN A 81 8.56 32.98 -10.23
C ASN A 81 9.29 34.05 -9.39
N ASN A 82 8.66 34.61 -8.34
CA ASN A 82 9.32 35.44 -7.35
C ASN A 82 10.05 34.66 -6.27
N HIS A 83 9.84 33.35 -6.23
CA HIS A 83 10.50 32.44 -5.30
C HIS A 83 11.66 31.71 -6.00
N SER A 84 12.62 31.21 -5.23
CA SER A 84 13.67 30.31 -5.76
C SER A 84 13.08 28.97 -6.19
N VAL A 85 13.77 28.26 -7.09
CA VAL A 85 13.36 26.93 -7.56
C VAL A 85 13.14 25.94 -6.41
N GLY A 86 13.94 26.04 -5.34
CA GLY A 86 13.85 25.17 -4.17
C GLY A 86 12.86 25.61 -3.07
N ALA A 87 12.13 26.72 -3.25
CA ALA A 87 11.31 27.28 -2.16
C ALA A 87 10.20 26.35 -1.66
N GLY A 88 9.70 25.43 -2.49
CA GLY A 88 8.70 24.42 -2.10
C GLY A 88 9.27 23.12 -1.53
N MET A 89 10.59 22.92 -1.55
CA MET A 89 11.22 21.62 -1.27
C MET A 89 10.90 21.08 0.12
N GLN A 90 11.02 21.90 1.17
CA GLN A 90 10.76 21.43 2.54
C GLN A 90 9.32 20.93 2.72
N GLN A 91 8.35 21.63 2.13
CA GLN A 91 6.95 21.23 2.15
C GLN A 91 6.74 19.92 1.38
N ALA A 92 7.38 19.79 0.23
CA ALA A 92 7.30 18.60 -0.60
C ALA A 92 7.91 17.36 0.08
N ILE A 93 9.03 17.51 0.78
CA ILE A 93 9.67 16.44 1.58
C ILE A 93 8.72 15.96 2.70
N GLU A 94 8.13 16.90 3.47
CA GLU A 94 7.15 16.53 4.51
C GLU A 94 5.96 15.75 3.94
N TYR A 95 5.52 16.08 2.75
CA TYR A 95 4.42 15.37 2.09
C TYR A 95 4.85 13.99 1.60
N ALA A 96 6.06 13.89 1.06
CA ALA A 96 6.63 12.63 0.61
C ALA A 96 6.83 11.64 1.75
N GLU A 97 7.27 12.09 2.93
CA GLU A 97 7.37 11.26 4.14
C GLU A 97 6.01 10.67 4.54
N VAL A 98 4.95 11.50 4.52
CA VAL A 98 3.60 11.03 4.86
C VAL A 98 3.04 10.07 3.83
N LEU A 99 3.28 10.32 2.54
CA LEU A 99 2.72 9.55 1.43
C LEU A 99 3.60 8.40 0.96
N ASP A 100 4.81 8.25 1.52
CA ASP A 100 5.81 7.24 1.14
C ASP A 100 6.21 7.37 -0.35
N ILE A 101 6.60 8.59 -0.75
CA ILE A 101 6.95 8.92 -2.14
C ILE A 101 8.47 9.02 -2.27
N PRO A 102 9.09 8.33 -3.26
CA PRO A 102 10.55 8.26 -3.36
C PRO A 102 11.23 9.50 -3.93
N PHE A 103 10.55 10.30 -4.78
CA PHE A 103 11.14 11.46 -5.43
C PHE A 103 10.33 12.73 -5.17
N VAL A 104 11.03 13.82 -4.97
CA VAL A 104 10.43 15.11 -4.64
C VAL A 104 11.00 16.20 -5.53
N TYR A 105 10.14 17.06 -6.02
CA TYR A 105 10.52 18.19 -6.86
C TYR A 105 9.91 19.47 -6.34
N SER A 106 10.67 20.57 -6.43
CA SER A 106 10.19 21.94 -6.31
C SER A 106 10.48 22.68 -7.59
N SER A 107 9.57 23.57 -8.03
CA SER A 107 9.72 24.34 -9.26
C SER A 107 9.07 25.72 -9.14
N ASN A 108 9.70 26.73 -9.72
CA ASN A 108 9.14 28.07 -9.95
C ASN A 108 8.92 28.37 -11.45
N GLY A 109 9.00 27.33 -12.28
CA GLY A 109 8.90 27.42 -13.73
C GLY A 109 10.20 27.73 -14.47
N ASP A 110 11.33 28.01 -13.80
CA ASP A 110 12.64 28.15 -14.45
C ASP A 110 13.38 26.82 -14.60
N GLY A 111 13.08 25.88 -13.72
CA GLY A 111 13.63 24.53 -13.67
C GLY A 111 13.03 23.78 -12.51
N PHE A 112 13.66 22.67 -12.16
CA PHE A 112 13.30 21.84 -11.00
C PHE A 112 14.50 21.67 -10.08
N LEU A 113 14.26 21.70 -8.77
CA LEU A 113 15.14 21.09 -7.78
C LEU A 113 14.57 19.72 -7.43
N GLU A 114 15.35 18.68 -7.63
CA GLU A 114 15.01 17.29 -7.27
C GLU A 114 15.64 16.92 -5.93
N HIS A 115 14.90 16.20 -5.09
CA HIS A 115 15.41 15.52 -3.90
C HIS A 115 15.01 14.04 -3.93
N ASP A 116 15.99 13.15 -3.85
CA ASP A 116 15.80 11.70 -3.77
C ASP A 116 15.70 11.29 -2.29
N MET A 117 14.52 10.88 -1.85
CA MET A 117 14.21 10.51 -0.47
C MET A 117 15.02 9.31 0.06
N LYS A 118 15.48 8.40 -0.84
CA LYS A 118 16.27 7.22 -0.47
C LYS A 118 17.72 7.57 -0.21
N THR A 119 18.30 8.46 -1.01
CA THR A 119 19.72 8.79 -0.95
C THR A 119 20.04 10.12 -0.30
N GLY A 120 19.05 10.99 -0.15
CA GLY A 120 19.19 12.38 0.30
C GLY A 120 19.89 13.28 -0.71
N LYS A 121 20.12 12.84 -1.94
CA LYS A 121 20.80 13.63 -2.96
C LYS A 121 19.85 14.63 -3.61
N GLU A 122 20.40 15.82 -3.84
CA GLU A 122 19.71 16.88 -4.58
C GLU A 122 20.41 17.17 -5.89
N ARG A 123 19.65 17.59 -6.90
CA ARG A 123 20.15 18.08 -8.18
C ARG A 123 19.21 19.08 -8.81
N GLU A 124 19.79 20.07 -9.47
CA GLU A 124 19.03 21.00 -10.31
C GLU A 124 18.84 20.43 -11.71
N LEU A 125 17.66 20.64 -12.27
CA LEU A 125 17.28 20.21 -13.62
C LEU A 125 16.68 21.39 -14.38
N THR A 126 16.94 21.48 -15.68
CA THR A 126 16.14 22.36 -16.56
C THR A 126 14.74 21.75 -16.75
N LEU A 127 13.83 22.51 -17.33
CA LEU A 127 12.46 22.01 -17.60
C LEU A 127 12.49 20.77 -18.52
N GLU A 128 13.40 20.79 -19.52
CA GLU A 128 13.56 19.71 -20.51
C GLU A 128 14.23 18.43 -19.93
N GLN A 129 14.86 18.56 -18.77
CA GLN A 129 15.55 17.45 -18.10
C GLN A 129 14.65 16.73 -17.07
N PHE A 130 13.36 17.10 -16.98
CA PHE A 130 12.45 16.39 -16.09
C PHE A 130 12.41 14.90 -16.47
N PRO A 131 12.58 13.96 -15.51
CA PRO A 131 12.70 12.55 -15.83
C PRO A 131 11.38 11.92 -16.28
N SER A 132 11.47 10.95 -17.18
CA SER A 132 10.32 10.16 -17.62
C SER A 132 9.79 9.23 -16.51
N PRO A 133 8.55 8.74 -16.63
CA PRO A 133 8.01 7.73 -15.70
C PRO A 133 8.92 6.49 -15.59
N GLN A 134 9.50 6.07 -16.72
CA GLN A 134 10.36 4.89 -16.77
C GLN A 134 11.71 5.14 -16.08
N ASP A 135 12.30 6.33 -16.27
CA ASP A 135 13.56 6.68 -15.60
C ASP A 135 13.40 6.70 -14.08
N LEU A 136 12.31 7.30 -13.57
CA LEU A 136 12.04 7.31 -12.14
C LEU A 136 11.76 5.91 -11.60
N TRP A 137 11.05 5.08 -12.36
CA TRP A 137 10.79 3.70 -11.98
C TRP A 137 12.10 2.91 -11.89
N GLN A 138 12.98 2.99 -12.89
CA GLN A 138 14.27 2.31 -12.85
C GLN A 138 15.14 2.79 -11.67
N ARG A 139 15.14 4.08 -11.38
CA ARG A 139 15.87 4.63 -10.23
C ARG A 139 15.27 4.16 -8.90
N HIS A 140 13.94 4.05 -8.80
CA HIS A 140 13.25 3.58 -7.62
C HIS A 140 13.58 2.12 -7.30
N ILE A 141 13.55 1.25 -8.29
CA ILE A 141 13.94 -0.16 -8.13
C ILE A 141 15.44 -0.33 -7.97
N GLY A 142 16.25 0.63 -8.44
CA GLY A 142 17.73 0.60 -8.37
C GLY A 142 18.34 -0.54 -9.17
N ASP A 143 19.39 -1.17 -8.64
CA ASP A 143 20.07 -2.31 -9.25
C ASP A 143 19.26 -3.62 -9.16
N GLU A 144 18.08 -3.59 -8.59
CA GLU A 144 17.23 -4.76 -8.49
C GLU A 144 16.58 -5.08 -9.84
N HIS A 145 16.95 -6.21 -10.37
CA HIS A 145 16.35 -6.75 -11.59
C HIS A 145 15.13 -7.60 -11.21
N PHE A 146 13.95 -6.98 -11.22
CA PHE A 146 12.71 -7.75 -11.08
C PHE A 146 12.49 -8.64 -12.30
N THR A 147 12.07 -9.88 -12.05
CA THR A 147 11.54 -10.71 -13.14
C THR A 147 10.21 -10.13 -13.65
N PRO A 148 9.80 -10.43 -14.88
CA PRO A 148 8.51 -9.98 -15.39
C PRO A 148 7.33 -10.32 -14.48
N GLU A 149 7.38 -11.48 -13.80
CA GLU A 149 6.35 -11.91 -12.85
C GLU A 149 6.35 -11.08 -11.56
N GLN A 150 7.52 -10.69 -11.07
CA GLN A 150 7.65 -9.79 -9.91
C GLN A 150 7.13 -8.39 -10.26
N GLU A 151 7.49 -7.87 -11.43
CA GLU A 151 7.01 -6.57 -11.89
C GLU A 151 5.49 -6.60 -12.11
N GLN A 152 4.95 -7.66 -12.71
CA GLN A 152 3.51 -7.85 -12.85
C GLN A 152 2.81 -7.83 -11.50
N LEU A 153 3.35 -8.51 -10.49
CA LEU A 153 2.78 -8.50 -9.14
C LEU A 153 2.79 -7.11 -8.52
N ILE A 154 3.93 -6.41 -8.56
CA ILE A 154 4.07 -5.07 -7.98
C ILE A 154 3.14 -4.07 -8.68
N THR A 155 2.96 -4.20 -9.98
CA THR A 155 2.14 -3.30 -10.79
C THR A 155 0.67 -3.68 -10.88
N GLU A 156 0.25 -4.85 -10.36
CA GLU A 156 -1.15 -5.26 -10.36
C GLU A 156 -2.02 -4.21 -9.66
N PRO A 157 -3.08 -3.67 -10.31
CA PRO A 157 -3.90 -2.60 -9.76
C PRO A 157 -4.67 -3.01 -8.50
N TYR A 158 -5.09 -2.02 -7.72
CA TYR A 158 -6.12 -2.24 -6.69
C TYR A 158 -7.41 -2.73 -7.34
N TYR A 159 -8.15 -3.58 -6.61
CA TYR A 159 -9.53 -3.85 -6.96
C TYR A 159 -10.36 -2.58 -6.86
N PHE A 160 -11.09 -2.27 -7.92
CA PHE A 160 -11.96 -1.12 -7.97
C PHE A 160 -13.18 -1.40 -8.86
N GLN A 161 -14.36 -1.07 -8.37
CA GLN A 161 -15.57 -0.94 -9.17
C GLN A 161 -16.15 0.47 -8.97
N PRO A 162 -16.84 1.04 -9.97
CA PRO A 162 -17.50 2.34 -9.81
C PRO A 162 -18.43 2.35 -8.60
N GLY A 163 -18.23 3.30 -7.69
CA GLY A 163 -18.98 3.40 -6.43
C GLY A 163 -18.34 2.70 -5.24
N ASP A 164 -17.28 1.91 -5.45
CA ASP A 164 -16.55 1.27 -4.35
C ASP A 164 -15.64 2.26 -3.60
N LYS A 165 -15.26 1.84 -2.39
CA LYS A 165 -14.24 2.53 -1.59
C LYS A 165 -12.89 2.45 -2.29
N THR A 166 -12.16 3.55 -2.33
CA THR A 166 -10.74 3.56 -2.72
C THR A 166 -9.86 3.46 -1.48
N PRO A 167 -8.70 2.77 -1.55
CA PRO A 167 -7.79 2.72 -0.42
C PRO A 167 -7.34 4.12 -0.01
N ARG A 168 -7.37 4.41 1.28
CA ARG A 168 -6.78 5.63 1.86
C ARG A 168 -5.26 5.56 1.75
N TYR A 169 -4.56 6.71 1.80
CA TYR A 169 -3.11 6.76 1.59
C TYR A 169 -2.33 5.76 2.47
N TYR A 170 -2.61 5.68 3.76
CA TYR A 170 -1.94 4.73 4.67
C TYR A 170 -2.26 3.26 4.35
N GLN A 171 -3.47 2.97 3.83
CA GLN A 171 -3.82 1.63 3.33
C GLN A 171 -3.04 1.32 2.05
N ARG A 172 -2.88 2.31 1.14
CA ARG A 172 -2.05 2.15 -0.07
C ARG A 172 -0.61 1.83 0.29
N ILE A 173 -0.03 2.54 1.25
CA ILE A 173 1.33 2.26 1.74
C ILE A 173 1.42 0.83 2.26
N ALA A 174 0.51 0.41 3.15
CA ALA A 174 0.49 -0.93 3.70
C ALA A 174 0.35 -2.01 2.61
N ILE A 175 -0.59 -1.82 1.67
CA ILE A 175 -0.82 -2.75 0.56
C ILE A 175 0.42 -2.83 -0.33
N ASN A 176 0.96 -1.69 -0.77
CA ASN A 176 2.11 -1.65 -1.69
C ASN A 176 3.34 -2.27 -1.06
N ARG A 177 3.69 -1.88 0.18
CA ARG A 177 4.85 -2.45 0.89
C ARG A 177 4.72 -3.96 1.10
N THR A 178 3.51 -4.45 1.41
CA THR A 178 3.28 -5.89 1.58
C THR A 178 3.44 -6.64 0.26
N VAL A 179 2.85 -6.13 -0.82
CA VAL A 179 2.96 -6.76 -2.14
C VAL A 179 4.40 -6.73 -2.66
N ASP A 180 5.12 -5.62 -2.45
CA ASP A 180 6.54 -5.50 -2.78
C ASP A 180 7.39 -6.50 -1.98
N ALA A 181 7.16 -6.62 -0.67
CA ALA A 181 7.85 -7.60 0.18
C ALA A 181 7.64 -9.04 -0.30
N VAL A 182 6.40 -9.41 -0.66
CA VAL A 182 6.10 -10.73 -1.24
C VAL A 182 6.77 -10.92 -2.59
N ALA A 183 6.81 -9.90 -3.45
CA ALA A 183 7.49 -9.95 -4.74
C ALA A 183 8.99 -10.19 -4.58
N ARG A 184 9.61 -9.65 -3.53
CA ARG A 184 11.02 -9.85 -3.15
C ARG A 184 11.29 -11.18 -2.43
N GLY A 185 10.28 -12.02 -2.26
CA GLY A 185 10.41 -13.34 -1.64
C GLY A 185 10.34 -13.35 -0.12
N GLN A 186 9.91 -12.27 0.51
CA GLN A 186 9.64 -12.30 1.95
C GLN A 186 8.37 -13.13 2.20
N ASP A 187 8.48 -14.07 3.11
CA ASP A 187 7.41 -15.01 3.44
C ASP A 187 6.83 -14.84 4.86
N ARG A 188 7.34 -13.86 5.63
CA ARG A 188 6.84 -13.49 6.96
C ARG A 188 6.70 -11.97 7.04
N ILE A 189 5.47 -11.49 7.17
CA ILE A 189 5.15 -10.06 7.13
C ILE A 189 4.19 -9.74 8.27
N LEU A 190 4.46 -8.65 9.00
CA LEU A 190 3.59 -8.12 10.03
C LEU A 190 3.09 -6.72 9.66
N LEU A 191 1.78 -6.56 9.62
CA LEU A 191 1.11 -5.27 9.44
C LEU A 191 0.56 -4.77 10.77
N VAL A 192 1.09 -3.64 11.24
CA VAL A 192 0.57 -2.96 12.43
C VAL A 192 -0.34 -1.82 12.01
N MET A 193 -1.65 -1.99 12.22
CA MET A 193 -2.68 -1.02 11.82
C MET A 193 -3.68 -0.84 12.96
N ALA A 194 -3.92 0.39 13.38
CA ALA A 194 -4.85 0.70 14.47
C ALA A 194 -6.26 0.15 14.22
N THR A 195 -7.03 -0.09 15.28
CA THR A 195 -8.44 -0.47 15.18
C THR A 195 -9.24 0.59 14.42
N GLY A 196 -10.15 0.16 13.54
CA GLY A 196 -10.98 1.08 12.74
C GLY A 196 -10.30 1.68 11.52
N THR A 197 -9.02 1.35 11.23
CA THR A 197 -8.30 1.83 10.03
C THR A 197 -8.60 1.03 8.76
N GLY A 198 -9.46 -0.01 8.86
CA GLY A 198 -9.87 -0.85 7.73
C GLY A 198 -8.88 -1.97 7.42
N LYS A 199 -8.38 -2.67 8.44
CA LYS A 199 -7.50 -3.85 8.30
C LYS A 199 -8.06 -4.88 7.33
N THR A 200 -9.34 -5.26 7.49
CA THR A 200 -10.00 -6.26 6.62
C THR A 200 -10.01 -5.83 5.16
N TYR A 201 -10.31 -4.56 4.89
CA TYR A 201 -10.25 -4.01 3.52
C TYR A 201 -8.81 -3.99 2.97
N THR A 202 -7.83 -3.69 3.80
CA THR A 202 -6.41 -3.77 3.43
C THR A 202 -6.01 -5.20 3.11
N ALA A 203 -6.41 -6.18 3.93
CA ALA A 203 -6.21 -7.61 3.67
C ALA A 203 -6.84 -8.04 2.34
N PHE A 204 -8.10 -7.63 2.09
CA PHE A 204 -8.79 -7.89 0.84
C PHE A 204 -7.98 -7.41 -0.37
N GLN A 205 -7.50 -6.18 -0.36
CA GLN A 205 -6.72 -5.60 -1.47
C GLN A 205 -5.39 -6.34 -1.68
N ILE A 206 -4.70 -6.71 -0.60
CA ILE A 206 -3.47 -7.50 -0.68
C ILE A 206 -3.76 -8.87 -1.30
N ILE A 207 -4.75 -9.58 -0.79
CA ILE A 207 -5.16 -10.89 -1.28
C ILE A 207 -5.57 -10.81 -2.75
N HIS A 208 -6.37 -9.80 -3.12
CA HIS A 208 -6.81 -9.62 -4.50
C HIS A 208 -5.63 -9.46 -5.47
N ARG A 209 -4.66 -8.61 -5.15
CA ARG A 209 -3.48 -8.39 -6.00
C ARG A 209 -2.62 -9.64 -6.14
N LEU A 210 -2.36 -10.34 -5.02
CA LEU A 210 -1.59 -11.58 -5.00
C LEU A 210 -2.27 -12.71 -5.76
N TRP A 211 -3.59 -12.79 -5.67
CA TRP A 211 -4.41 -13.76 -6.40
C TRP A 211 -4.53 -13.42 -7.88
N LYS A 212 -4.86 -12.17 -8.20
CA LYS A 212 -5.08 -11.72 -9.58
C LYS A 212 -3.82 -11.80 -10.44
N SER A 213 -2.66 -11.52 -9.87
CA SER A 213 -1.35 -11.71 -10.53
C SER A 213 -1.00 -13.19 -10.78
N GLY A 214 -1.79 -14.14 -10.25
CA GLY A 214 -1.52 -15.57 -10.33
C GLY A 214 -0.42 -16.07 -9.40
N ARG A 215 0.15 -15.18 -8.56
CA ARG A 215 1.26 -15.53 -7.66
C ARG A 215 0.83 -16.40 -6.48
N LYS A 216 -0.41 -16.20 -6.00
CA LYS A 216 -1.01 -16.95 -4.89
C LYS A 216 -2.39 -17.45 -5.31
N LYS A 217 -2.63 -18.76 -5.21
CA LYS A 217 -3.87 -19.41 -5.68
C LYS A 217 -4.67 -20.07 -4.56
N LYS A 218 -3.99 -20.68 -3.58
CA LYS A 218 -4.63 -21.30 -2.43
C LYS A 218 -4.37 -20.44 -1.20
N ILE A 219 -5.38 -19.73 -0.75
CA ILE A 219 -5.27 -18.67 0.24
C ILE A 219 -6.13 -19.00 1.45
N LEU A 220 -5.55 -18.92 2.64
CA LEU A 220 -6.25 -19.09 3.91
C LEU A 220 -6.33 -17.74 4.63
N PHE A 221 -7.54 -17.31 4.96
CA PHE A 221 -7.80 -16.15 5.80
C PHE A 221 -8.29 -16.63 7.18
N LEU A 222 -7.51 -16.35 8.22
CA LEU A 222 -7.81 -16.72 9.59
C LEU A 222 -8.31 -15.51 10.39
N ALA A 223 -9.49 -15.64 10.98
CA ALA A 223 -10.08 -14.64 11.85
C ALA A 223 -10.29 -15.15 13.28
N ASP A 224 -10.42 -14.22 14.23
CA ASP A 224 -10.65 -14.50 15.65
C ASP A 224 -12.12 -14.81 15.96
N ARG A 225 -13.08 -14.21 15.21
CA ARG A 225 -14.51 -14.29 15.53
C ARG A 225 -15.38 -14.64 14.33
N ASN A 226 -16.39 -15.50 14.55
CA ASN A 226 -17.36 -15.90 13.51
C ASN A 226 -18.04 -14.73 12.81
N ILE A 227 -18.51 -13.73 13.58
CA ILE A 227 -19.15 -12.54 13.02
C ILE A 227 -18.24 -11.83 12.03
N LEU A 228 -16.93 -11.80 12.30
CA LEU A 228 -15.96 -11.19 11.40
C LEU A 228 -15.82 -11.99 10.10
N VAL A 229 -15.84 -13.32 10.16
CA VAL A 229 -15.77 -14.16 8.95
C VAL A 229 -16.98 -13.90 8.06
N ASP A 230 -18.18 -13.97 8.60
CA ASP A 230 -19.43 -13.82 7.82
C ASP A 230 -19.56 -12.39 7.25
N GLN A 231 -19.24 -11.37 8.04
CA GLN A 231 -19.23 -9.97 7.56
C GLN A 231 -18.16 -9.76 6.48
N THR A 232 -16.97 -10.32 6.65
CA THR A 232 -15.88 -10.24 5.69
C THR A 232 -16.30 -10.83 4.34
N MET A 233 -16.91 -12.03 4.35
CA MET A 233 -17.40 -12.68 3.12
C MET A 233 -18.46 -11.86 2.41
N GLN A 234 -19.40 -11.26 3.16
CA GLN A 234 -20.53 -10.52 2.58
C GLN A 234 -20.20 -9.10 2.13
N GLN A 235 -19.14 -8.51 2.68
CA GLN A 235 -18.73 -7.13 2.41
C GLN A 235 -17.50 -7.07 1.52
N ASP A 236 -16.33 -6.93 2.14
CA ASP A 236 -15.08 -6.64 1.40
C ASP A 236 -14.67 -7.80 0.47
N PHE A 237 -14.95 -9.07 0.84
CA PHE A 237 -14.56 -10.25 0.06
C PHE A 237 -15.62 -10.74 -0.94
N LYS A 238 -16.73 -10.03 -1.06
CA LYS A 238 -17.78 -10.35 -2.06
C LYS A 238 -17.24 -10.61 -3.49
N PRO A 239 -16.21 -9.91 -3.99
CA PRO A 239 -15.63 -10.19 -5.30
C PRO A 239 -15.09 -11.62 -5.47
N PHE A 240 -14.76 -12.30 -4.38
CA PHE A 240 -14.30 -13.70 -4.39
C PHE A 240 -15.43 -14.73 -4.25
N ALA A 241 -16.70 -14.33 -4.21
CA ALA A 241 -17.83 -15.22 -3.88
C ALA A 241 -17.87 -16.53 -4.67
N LYS A 242 -17.36 -16.56 -5.90
CA LYS A 242 -17.35 -17.77 -6.76
C LYS A 242 -16.19 -18.73 -6.46
N VAL A 243 -15.14 -18.24 -5.80
CA VAL A 243 -13.89 -18.99 -5.54
C VAL A 243 -13.58 -19.11 -4.05
N MET A 244 -14.49 -18.63 -3.21
CA MET A 244 -14.33 -18.53 -1.75
C MET A 244 -15.26 -19.49 -1.03
N THR A 245 -14.74 -20.09 0.05
CA THR A 245 -15.53 -20.94 0.95
C THR A 245 -15.15 -20.68 2.41
N LYS A 246 -16.09 -20.96 3.32
CA LYS A 246 -15.83 -21.03 4.75
C LYS A 246 -15.56 -22.48 5.14
N ILE A 247 -14.51 -22.70 5.90
CA ILE A 247 -14.24 -24.03 6.45
C ILE A 247 -15.19 -24.26 7.62
N GLU A 248 -16.13 -25.18 7.47
CA GLU A 248 -17.08 -25.59 8.49
C GLU A 248 -16.98 -27.12 8.72
N GLY A 249 -16.63 -27.52 9.93
CA GLY A 249 -16.48 -28.93 10.28
C GLY A 249 -15.33 -29.64 9.58
N LYS A 250 -15.49 -30.96 9.32
CA LYS A 250 -14.43 -31.83 8.76
C LYS A 250 -14.49 -31.99 7.24
N LYS A 251 -15.47 -31.40 6.56
CA LYS A 251 -15.58 -31.47 5.10
C LYS A 251 -14.75 -30.35 4.47
N LEU A 252 -13.68 -30.74 3.80
CA LEU A 252 -12.78 -29.84 3.10
C LEU A 252 -12.96 -30.05 1.58
N ASP A 253 -13.45 -29.02 0.92
CA ASP A 253 -13.54 -28.99 -0.54
C ASP A 253 -12.29 -28.29 -1.08
N SER A 254 -11.41 -29.04 -1.73
CA SER A 254 -10.16 -28.52 -2.29
C SER A 254 -10.33 -27.74 -3.59
N SER A 255 -11.56 -27.60 -4.12
CA SER A 255 -11.84 -26.92 -5.37
C SER A 255 -11.75 -25.39 -5.27
N TYR A 256 -11.97 -24.84 -4.09
CA TYR A 256 -11.91 -23.39 -3.86
C TYR A 256 -10.48 -22.84 -3.84
N GLU A 257 -10.37 -21.53 -4.00
CA GLU A 257 -9.09 -20.82 -4.01
C GLU A 257 -8.87 -20.00 -2.75
N LEU A 258 -9.94 -19.44 -2.18
CA LEU A 258 -9.90 -18.67 -0.94
C LEU A 258 -10.71 -19.38 0.16
N TYR A 259 -10.07 -19.65 1.28
CA TYR A 259 -10.63 -20.31 2.44
C TYR A 259 -10.68 -19.36 3.63
N LEU A 260 -11.82 -19.24 4.27
CA LEU A 260 -11.98 -18.49 5.51
C LEU A 260 -12.26 -19.43 6.66
N SER A 261 -11.59 -19.21 7.78
CA SER A 261 -11.79 -20.03 8.99
C SER A 261 -11.56 -19.22 10.25
N LEU A 262 -12.12 -19.71 11.35
CA LEU A 262 -11.65 -19.33 12.68
C LEU A 262 -10.39 -20.13 13.00
N TYR A 263 -9.40 -19.47 13.61
CA TYR A 263 -8.21 -20.18 14.03
C TYR A 263 -8.52 -21.27 15.07
N GLN A 264 -9.51 -21.06 15.97
CA GLN A 264 -9.94 -22.04 16.95
C GLN A 264 -10.52 -23.31 16.29
N GLN A 265 -11.32 -23.13 15.24
CA GLN A 265 -11.93 -24.27 14.52
C GLN A 265 -10.88 -25.07 13.75
N LEU A 266 -9.95 -24.38 13.10
CA LEU A 266 -8.92 -25.02 12.30
C LEU A 266 -7.82 -25.66 13.16
N ALA A 267 -7.47 -25.07 14.30
CA ALA A 267 -6.52 -25.63 15.26
C ALA A 267 -7.10 -26.83 16.01
N GLY A 268 -8.42 -26.87 16.24
CA GLY A 268 -9.09 -27.91 17.00
C GLY A 268 -8.71 -27.96 18.48
N ASP A 269 -9.07 -29.05 19.13
CA ASP A 269 -8.66 -29.37 20.49
C ASP A 269 -7.27 -30.04 20.53
N GLU A 270 -6.76 -30.34 21.76
CA GLU A 270 -5.39 -30.90 21.95
C GLU A 270 -5.15 -32.22 21.21
N ASN A 271 -6.22 -32.98 20.93
CA ASN A 271 -6.16 -34.30 20.26
C ASN A 271 -6.71 -34.27 18.83
N GLU A 272 -7.23 -33.15 18.35
CA GLU A 272 -7.75 -32.99 17.00
C GLU A 272 -7.04 -31.82 16.34
N GLU A 273 -6.44 -32.04 15.17
CA GLU A 273 -5.77 -31.05 14.38
C GLU A 273 -6.41 -30.98 12.98
N PRO A 274 -7.61 -30.34 12.84
CA PRO A 274 -8.35 -30.31 11.58
C PRO A 274 -7.54 -29.78 10.40
N PHE A 275 -6.56 -28.89 10.65
CA PHE A 275 -5.68 -28.36 9.60
C PHE A 275 -4.85 -29.45 8.90
N ARG A 276 -4.61 -30.61 9.54
CA ARG A 276 -3.89 -31.74 8.93
C ARG A 276 -4.67 -32.48 7.85
N ALA A 277 -5.94 -32.16 7.67
CA ALA A 277 -6.71 -32.66 6.54
C ALA A 277 -6.25 -32.05 5.21
N PHE A 278 -5.52 -30.94 5.25
CA PHE A 278 -4.82 -30.38 4.10
C PHE A 278 -3.36 -30.84 4.08
N GLN A 279 -2.75 -30.93 2.90
CA GLN A 279 -1.32 -31.16 2.78
C GLN A 279 -0.54 -29.94 3.31
N PRO A 280 0.69 -30.09 3.84
CA PRO A 280 1.49 -29.00 4.39
C PRO A 280 1.77 -27.86 3.40
N ASP A 281 1.77 -28.15 2.11
CA ASP A 281 2.02 -27.23 0.99
C ASP A 281 0.74 -26.80 0.27
N PHE A 282 -0.44 -27.09 0.82
CA PHE A 282 -1.71 -26.78 0.17
C PHE A 282 -1.97 -25.28 0.04
N PHE A 283 -1.61 -24.48 1.04
CA PHE A 283 -1.80 -23.03 0.98
C PHE A 283 -0.54 -22.31 0.54
N ASP A 284 -0.70 -21.37 -0.38
CA ASP A 284 0.36 -20.47 -0.87
C ASP A 284 0.49 -19.21 0.01
N LEU A 285 -0.62 -18.82 0.64
CA LEU A 285 -0.74 -17.61 1.44
C LEU A 285 -1.64 -17.85 2.65
N ILE A 286 -1.21 -17.39 3.81
CA ILE A 286 -2.02 -17.34 5.02
C ILE A 286 -2.05 -15.90 5.52
N VAL A 287 -3.26 -15.36 5.68
CA VAL A 287 -3.47 -14.03 6.27
C VAL A 287 -4.18 -14.20 7.61
N ILE A 288 -3.62 -13.61 8.67
CA ILE A 288 -4.12 -13.76 10.03
C ILE A 288 -4.57 -12.40 10.53
N ASP A 289 -5.88 -12.25 10.75
CA ASP A 289 -6.41 -11.03 11.36
C ASP A 289 -6.34 -11.13 12.88
N GLU A 290 -5.96 -10.02 13.52
CA GLU A 290 -5.78 -9.90 14.98
C GLU A 290 -4.79 -10.93 15.57
N CYS A 291 -3.65 -11.13 14.93
CA CYS A 291 -2.62 -12.13 15.29
C CYS A 291 -1.99 -11.97 16.69
N HIS A 292 -2.38 -10.95 17.44
CA HIS A 292 -1.92 -10.67 18.82
C HIS A 292 -2.88 -11.16 19.91
N ARG A 293 -4.12 -11.53 19.53
CA ARG A 293 -5.17 -11.91 20.49
C ARG A 293 -5.06 -13.38 20.85
N GLY A 294 -5.08 -13.63 22.15
CA GLY A 294 -5.12 -14.97 22.71
C GLY A 294 -4.39 -15.08 24.06
N SER A 295 -4.76 -16.08 24.85
CA SER A 295 -3.95 -16.54 25.98
C SER A 295 -2.70 -17.25 25.47
N ALA A 296 -1.68 -17.48 26.31
CA ALA A 296 -0.49 -18.24 25.93
C ALA A 296 -0.84 -19.64 25.35
N LYS A 297 -1.97 -20.22 25.79
CA LYS A 297 -2.50 -21.50 25.29
C LYS A 297 -3.11 -21.36 23.89
N GLU A 298 -3.76 -20.24 23.57
CA GLU A 298 -4.30 -19.94 22.25
C GLU A 298 -3.19 -19.55 21.27
N ASP A 299 -2.17 -18.82 21.74
CA ASP A 299 -0.97 -18.50 20.96
C ASP A 299 -0.24 -19.78 20.51
N SER A 300 -0.23 -20.83 21.31
CA SER A 300 0.36 -22.12 20.93
C SER A 300 -0.44 -22.87 19.86
N ARG A 301 -1.78 -22.68 19.81
CA ARG A 301 -2.65 -23.37 18.85
C ARG A 301 -2.53 -22.84 17.44
N TRP A 302 -2.62 -21.52 17.24
CA TRP A 302 -2.50 -20.97 15.90
C TRP A 302 -1.08 -21.06 15.34
N ARG A 303 -0.04 -21.03 16.21
CA ARG A 303 1.35 -21.28 15.80
C ARG A 303 1.52 -22.63 15.14
N ARG A 304 0.88 -23.69 15.67
CA ARG A 304 0.92 -25.04 15.06
C ARG A 304 0.38 -25.03 13.63
N ILE A 305 -0.65 -24.23 13.32
CA ILE A 305 -1.14 -24.07 11.95
C ILE A 305 -0.06 -23.45 11.06
N LEU A 306 0.61 -22.40 11.53
CA LEU A 306 1.65 -21.70 10.77
C LEU A 306 2.91 -22.55 10.58
N GLU A 307 3.28 -23.31 11.60
CA GLU A 307 4.41 -24.25 11.54
C GLU A 307 4.11 -25.40 10.56
N TYR A 308 2.88 -25.88 10.54
CA TYR A 308 2.47 -26.93 9.61
C TYR A 308 2.50 -26.44 8.15
N PHE A 309 1.96 -25.26 7.88
CA PHE A 309 1.98 -24.65 6.53
C PHE A 309 3.18 -23.72 6.36
N HIS A 310 4.36 -24.16 6.75
CA HIS A 310 5.58 -23.34 6.77
C HIS A 310 6.01 -22.84 5.39
N SER A 311 5.62 -23.52 4.30
CA SER A 311 5.90 -23.11 2.92
C SER A 311 5.05 -21.94 2.44
N ALA A 312 3.93 -21.65 3.11
CA ALA A 312 3.07 -20.53 2.78
C ALA A 312 3.71 -19.18 3.17
N THR A 313 3.50 -18.16 2.36
CA THR A 313 3.69 -16.77 2.78
C THR A 313 2.69 -16.46 3.90
N GLN A 314 3.14 -15.88 5.01
CA GLN A 314 2.30 -15.59 6.17
C GLN A 314 2.28 -14.11 6.47
N ILE A 315 1.10 -13.52 6.49
CA ILE A 315 0.86 -12.10 6.75
C ILE A 315 0.03 -11.99 8.02
N GLY A 316 0.63 -11.50 9.10
CA GLY A 316 -0.07 -11.16 10.33
C GLY A 316 -0.56 -9.72 10.31
N MET A 317 -1.77 -9.49 10.84
CA MET A 317 -2.34 -8.15 10.99
C MET A 317 -2.74 -7.91 12.44
N THR A 318 -2.35 -6.77 13.00
CA THR A 318 -2.63 -6.45 14.40
C THR A 318 -2.78 -4.96 14.65
N ALA A 319 -3.55 -4.59 15.67
CA ALA A 319 -3.59 -3.22 16.16
C ALA A 319 -2.50 -2.95 17.23
N THR A 320 -2.09 -3.98 17.95
CA THR A 320 -1.15 -3.88 19.08
C THR A 320 -0.13 -5.01 18.97
N PRO A 321 1.07 -4.75 18.42
CA PRO A 321 2.14 -5.75 18.43
C PRO A 321 2.52 -6.08 19.89
N LYS A 322 2.70 -7.36 20.19
CA LYS A 322 3.24 -7.78 21.50
C LYS A 322 4.76 -7.82 21.39
N GLU A 323 5.42 -7.03 22.20
CA GLU A 323 6.83 -7.21 22.53
C GLU A 323 6.93 -7.96 23.86
N THR A 324 7.44 -9.18 23.85
CA THR A 324 7.86 -9.87 25.09
C THR A 324 9.38 -9.98 25.07
N LYS A 325 9.99 -10.06 26.27
CA LYS A 325 11.45 -10.20 26.39
C LYS A 325 12.04 -11.43 25.68
N GLU A 326 11.19 -12.37 25.27
CA GLU A 326 11.58 -13.64 24.64
C GLU A 326 11.15 -13.76 23.17
N VAL A 327 10.23 -12.93 22.68
CA VAL A 327 9.75 -12.95 21.29
C VAL A 327 9.46 -11.53 20.84
N SER A 328 10.33 -10.99 20.00
CA SER A 328 10.02 -9.77 19.24
C SER A 328 9.27 -10.18 17.97
N ASN A 329 8.02 -9.70 17.82
CA ASN A 329 7.27 -9.85 16.57
C ASN A 329 7.66 -8.76 15.54
N ILE A 330 8.79 -8.06 15.77
CA ILE A 330 9.27 -6.91 14.98
C ILE A 330 10.63 -7.24 14.33
N SER A 331 11.10 -8.46 14.41
CA SER A 331 12.35 -8.89 13.74
C SER A 331 12.07 -9.52 12.38
#